data_1b0612f9bb9d4c20313e4979762a84ad
#
_entry.id   1b0612f9bb9d4c20313e4979762a84ad
#
_cell.length_a   1.000
_cell.length_b   1.000
_cell.length_c   1.000
_cell.angle_alpha   90.00
_cell.angle_beta   90.00
_cell.angle_gamma   90.00
#
_symmetry.space_group_name_H-M   'P 1'
#
loop_
_entity.id
_entity.type
_entity.pdbx_description
1 polymer ?
#
loop_
_entity_poly.entity_id
_entity_poly.type
_entity_poly.pdbx_seq_one_letter_code
_entity_poly.pdbx_strand_id
1 'polypeptide(L)'
;LXXXXGVYLATFAAAALICGAAYFMVSGLSSLKKHALLEKICVFCIAALSLMPCLEHIYGYKVGTVFAKSEVESLDKLHKIAGREDYVLAWWDYGYPIRYYADVKTLIDGGKHLGRDNFAVSFALASNQRMSANMARLEVEYTERNFSERFGLNLNQMMKDYNSTSVNSFLYSLNSKDFQPPQKTREIYYYLPDSMIDIFSAVLRFSNLDLNSGEEYGAIFYPGKPYSVDGDTINIGGGFSVSGDASKVYIGEREISVNTYFETSYDEKDKLVVKKHKMDADGKIYLIFMKDYRRFLVLDEAVLNSAYIQLFVLENYDKELFEPVILNGAVKIYRLLR
;
A
#
# COMPACT_ATOMS: atom_id res chain seq x y z
N LEU A 1 0.50 -6.03 12.92
CA LEU A 1 0.16 -6.37 14.33
C LEU A 1 0.99 -7.54 14.87
N UNK A 2 1.15 -8.42 14.25
CA UNK A 2 1.90 -9.55 14.69
C UNK A 2 3.33 -9.25 14.89
N UNK A 3 3.84 -8.61 14.24
CA UNK A 3 5.11 -8.26 14.35
C UNK A 3 5.38 -7.33 15.46
N UNK A 4 4.54 -6.61 15.61
CA UNK A 4 4.63 -5.76 16.65
C UNK A 4 4.46 -6.36 17.99
N UNK A 5 3.76 -7.18 17.91
CA UNK A 5 3.50 -7.90 19.08
C UNK A 5 4.64 -8.75 19.49
N GLY A 6 5.20 -9.28 18.56
CA GLY A 6 6.38 -10.09 18.78
C GLY A 6 7.55 -9.27 19.33
N VAL A 7 7.76 -8.10 18.78
CA VAL A 7 8.82 -7.20 19.25
C VAL A 7 8.57 -6.78 20.72
N TYR A 8 7.36 -6.43 21.04
CA TYR A 8 7.04 -6.05 22.43
C TYR A 8 7.23 -7.23 23.40
N LEU A 9 6.75 -8.42 23.04
CA LEU A 9 6.94 -9.63 23.84
C LEU A 9 8.43 -9.95 24.02
N ALA A 10 9.21 -9.86 22.95
CA ALA A 10 10.66 -10.10 23.03
C ALA A 10 11.34 -9.05 23.92
N THR A 11 10.91 -7.80 23.86
CA THR A 11 11.47 -6.72 24.71
C THR A 11 11.16 -6.97 26.19
N PHE A 12 9.92 -7.34 26.51
CA PHE A 12 9.54 -7.67 27.90
C PHE A 12 10.27 -8.92 28.41
N ALA A 13 10.38 -9.96 27.61
CA ALA A 13 11.10 -11.18 27.96
C ALA A 13 12.59 -10.90 28.18
N ALA A 14 13.20 -10.10 27.33
CA ALA A 14 14.60 -9.69 27.47
C ALA A 14 14.81 -8.89 28.76
N ALA A 15 13.93 -7.94 29.06
CA ALA A 15 14.00 -7.16 30.31
C ALA A 15 13.88 -8.08 31.54
N ALA A 16 12.95 -9.01 31.52
CA ALA A 16 12.77 -9.96 32.65
C ALA A 16 14.00 -10.87 32.83
N LEU A 17 14.59 -11.36 31.71
CA LEU A 17 15.79 -12.17 31.74
C LEU A 17 16.99 -11.38 32.27
N ILE A 18 17.15 -10.13 31.85
CA ILE A 18 18.23 -9.26 32.31
C ILE A 18 18.10 -9.00 33.82
N CYS A 19 16.89 -8.68 34.28
CA CYS A 19 16.64 -8.45 35.71
C CYS A 19 16.88 -9.72 36.55
N GLY A 20 16.44 -10.87 36.05
CA GLY A 20 16.67 -12.17 36.70
C GLY A 20 18.16 -12.52 36.78
N ALA A 21 18.88 -12.33 35.67
CA ALA A 21 20.32 -12.57 35.63
C ALA A 21 21.07 -11.62 36.57
N ALA A 22 20.70 -10.34 36.58
CA ALA A 22 21.28 -9.33 37.48
C ALA A 22 21.05 -9.73 38.94
N TYR A 23 19.83 -10.13 39.29
CA TYR A 23 19.48 -10.58 40.64
C TYR A 23 20.35 -11.81 41.04
N PHE A 24 20.44 -12.79 40.14
CA PHE A 24 21.23 -14.02 40.36
C PHE A 24 22.72 -13.70 40.57
N MET A 25 23.25 -12.78 39.75
CA MET A 25 24.65 -12.35 39.86
C MET A 25 24.91 -11.61 41.17
N VAL A 26 24.04 -10.68 41.53
CA VAL A 26 24.17 -9.91 42.77
C VAL A 26 24.07 -10.84 43.99
N SER A 27 23.13 -11.78 43.97
CA SER A 27 22.98 -12.74 45.09
C SER A 27 24.19 -13.69 45.19
N GLY A 28 24.76 -14.10 44.03
CA GLY A 28 26.00 -14.92 44.00
C GLY A 28 27.21 -14.13 44.51
N LEU A 29 27.29 -12.84 44.16
CA LEU A 29 28.37 -11.95 44.62
C LEU A 29 28.30 -11.65 46.11
N SER A 30 27.18 -11.96 46.79
CA SER A 30 27.03 -11.74 48.23
C SER A 30 28.08 -12.53 49.06
N SER A 31 28.65 -13.59 48.50
CA SER A 31 29.75 -14.33 49.12
C SER A 31 31.08 -13.53 49.16
N LEU A 32 31.16 -12.47 48.35
CA LEU A 32 32.34 -11.58 48.28
C LEU A 32 32.25 -10.38 49.20
N LYS A 33 31.30 -10.38 50.16
CA LYS A 33 31.10 -9.26 51.12
C LYS A 33 32.31 -8.82 51.90
N LYS A 34 33.33 -9.71 52.04
CA LYS A 34 34.60 -9.39 52.68
C LYS A 34 35.49 -8.47 51.83
N HIS A 35 35.14 -8.29 50.52
CA HIS A 35 35.89 -7.49 49.57
C HIS A 35 34.95 -6.51 48.85
N ALA A 36 34.39 -5.58 49.60
CA ALA A 36 33.35 -4.62 49.12
C ALA A 36 33.78 -3.88 47.85
N LEU A 37 35.05 -3.55 47.67
CA LEU A 37 35.56 -2.88 46.47
C LEU A 37 35.44 -3.80 45.25
N LEU A 38 35.87 -5.06 45.42
CA LEU A 38 35.83 -6.08 44.34
C LEU A 38 34.37 -6.34 43.90
N GLU A 39 33.44 -6.44 44.84
CA GLU A 39 32.01 -6.59 44.56
C GLU A 39 31.50 -5.44 43.69
N LYS A 40 31.83 -4.21 44.04
CA LYS A 40 31.40 -3.00 43.28
C LYS A 40 31.98 -2.99 41.87
N ILE A 41 33.25 -3.36 41.74
CA ILE A 41 33.94 -3.49 40.43
C ILE A 41 33.23 -4.55 39.58
N CYS A 42 32.97 -5.74 40.14
CA CYS A 42 32.29 -6.81 39.42
C CYS A 42 30.88 -6.39 38.94
N VAL A 43 30.10 -5.79 39.83
CA VAL A 43 28.76 -5.30 39.47
C VAL A 43 28.84 -4.26 38.32
N PHE A 44 29.78 -3.31 38.43
CA PHE A 44 29.99 -2.30 37.38
C PHE A 44 30.39 -2.96 36.03
N CYS A 45 31.33 -3.90 36.06
CA CYS A 45 31.77 -4.60 34.83
C CYS A 45 30.62 -5.40 34.20
N ILE A 46 29.83 -6.10 35.00
CA ILE A 46 28.68 -6.88 34.51
C ILE A 46 27.65 -5.93 33.88
N ALA A 47 27.34 -4.83 34.57
CA ALA A 47 26.41 -3.83 34.04
C ALA A 47 26.91 -3.22 32.71
N ALA A 48 28.19 -2.85 32.66
CA ALA A 48 28.81 -2.28 31.46
C ALA A 48 28.78 -3.28 30.29
N LEU A 49 29.13 -4.54 30.56
CA LEU A 49 29.11 -5.61 29.54
C LEU A 49 27.68 -5.89 29.05
N SER A 50 26.69 -5.85 29.95
CA SER A 50 25.28 -6.06 29.62
C SER A 50 24.72 -4.91 28.75
N LEU A 51 25.20 -3.69 28.98
CA LEU A 51 24.76 -2.51 28.22
C LEU A 51 25.46 -2.39 26.85
N MET A 52 26.62 -3.02 26.68
CA MET A 52 27.40 -2.87 25.45
C MET A 52 26.63 -3.26 24.18
N PRO A 53 25.93 -4.43 24.12
CA PRO A 53 25.13 -4.76 22.93
C PRO A 53 24.00 -3.74 22.66
N CYS A 54 23.42 -3.18 23.70
CA CYS A 54 22.38 -2.17 23.56
C CYS A 54 22.96 -0.88 22.96
N LEU A 55 24.12 -0.46 23.45
CA LEU A 55 24.82 0.73 22.92
C LEU A 55 25.23 0.49 21.46
N GLU A 56 25.77 -0.69 21.16
CA GLU A 56 26.14 -1.06 19.79
C GLU A 56 24.92 -1.04 18.86
N HIS A 57 23.80 -1.59 19.32
CA HIS A 57 22.55 -1.57 18.57
C HIS A 57 22.06 -0.14 18.34
N ILE A 58 22.04 0.70 19.38
CA ILE A 58 21.62 2.11 19.28
C ILE A 58 22.54 2.87 18.30
N TYR A 59 23.84 2.68 18.42
CA TYR A 59 24.82 3.34 17.57
C TYR A 59 24.72 2.92 16.11
N GLY A 60 24.41 1.65 15.87
CA GLY A 60 24.21 1.08 14.53
C GLY A 60 22.83 1.35 13.96
N TYR A 61 21.85 1.75 14.79
CA TYR A 61 20.47 1.89 14.38
C TYR A 61 20.27 3.22 13.66
N LYS A 62 20.45 3.17 12.34
CA LYS A 62 20.23 4.33 11.46
C LYS A 62 18.90 4.13 10.76
N VAL A 63 17.85 4.74 11.30
CA VAL A 63 16.53 4.70 10.66
C VAL A 63 16.59 5.59 9.42
N GLY A 64 16.30 5.00 8.29
CA GLY A 64 16.07 5.77 7.07
C GLY A 64 14.76 6.55 7.19
N THR A 65 14.60 7.57 6.38
CA THR A 65 13.32 8.29 6.29
C THR A 65 12.25 7.34 5.73
N VAL A 66 11.05 7.39 6.29
CA VAL A 66 9.91 6.56 5.84
C VAL A 66 9.52 6.95 4.40
N PHE A 67 9.62 8.23 4.08
CA PHE A 67 9.30 8.76 2.76
C PHE A 67 10.58 9.17 2.04
N ALA A 68 10.66 8.79 0.77
CA ALA A 68 11.76 9.21 -0.09
C ALA A 68 11.67 10.72 -0.34
N LYS A 69 12.80 11.35 -0.58
CA LYS A 69 12.88 12.78 -0.90
C LYS A 69 11.95 13.15 -2.07
N SER A 70 11.92 12.32 -3.11
CA SER A 70 11.07 12.53 -4.29
C SER A 70 9.57 12.50 -3.98
N GLU A 71 9.16 11.69 -2.99
CA GLU A 71 7.77 11.66 -2.52
C GLU A 71 7.41 12.98 -1.84
N VAL A 72 8.28 13.44 -0.92
CA VAL A 72 8.08 14.72 -0.20
C VAL A 72 8.04 15.89 -1.18
N GLU A 73 8.98 15.93 -2.14
CA GLU A 73 9.00 16.99 -3.18
C GLU A 73 7.72 16.98 -4.02
N SER A 74 7.14 15.81 -4.25
CA SER A 74 5.86 15.70 -4.98
C SER A 74 4.71 16.25 -4.14
N LEU A 75 4.70 15.99 -2.83
CA LEU A 75 3.69 16.56 -1.92
C LEU A 75 3.86 18.08 -1.79
N ASP A 76 5.10 18.60 -1.74
CA ASP A 76 5.38 20.05 -1.73
C ASP A 76 4.88 20.73 -3.03
N LYS A 77 4.98 20.03 -4.16
CA LYS A 77 4.43 20.53 -5.43
C LYS A 77 2.90 20.52 -5.39
N LEU A 78 2.31 19.47 -4.84
CA LEU A 78 0.85 19.36 -4.70
C LEU A 78 0.33 20.48 -3.80
N HIS A 79 1.03 20.81 -2.72
CA HIS A 79 0.69 21.92 -1.81
C HIS A 79 0.50 23.26 -2.55
N LYS A 80 1.25 23.47 -3.63
CA LYS A 80 1.17 24.72 -4.43
C LYS A 80 -0.01 24.73 -5.41
N ILE A 81 -0.66 23.59 -5.60
CA ILE A 81 -1.72 23.38 -6.59
C ILE A 81 -3.09 23.20 -5.91
N ALA A 82 -3.12 22.37 -4.86
CA ALA A 82 -4.33 21.98 -4.15
C ALA A 82 -4.68 22.99 -3.06
N GLY A 83 -5.96 23.19 -2.86
CA GLY A 83 -6.47 23.99 -1.73
C GLY A 83 -6.59 23.14 -0.47
N ARG A 84 -6.54 23.79 0.69
CA ARG A 84 -6.61 23.11 2.01
C ARG A 84 -7.87 22.26 2.20
N GLU A 85 -8.95 22.63 1.53
CA GLU A 85 -10.23 21.91 1.63
C GLU A 85 -10.36 20.79 0.59
N ASP A 86 -9.38 20.66 -0.32
CA ASP A 86 -9.37 19.61 -1.32
C ASP A 86 -8.97 18.27 -0.68
N TYR A 87 -9.29 17.19 -1.36
CA TYR A 87 -9.03 15.83 -0.86
C TYR A 87 -7.97 15.11 -1.68
N VAL A 88 -7.16 14.32 -0.97
CA VAL A 88 -6.30 13.35 -1.62
C VAL A 88 -6.81 11.96 -1.27
N LEU A 89 -7.10 11.16 -2.30
CA LEU A 89 -7.39 9.74 -2.19
C LEU A 89 -6.05 9.00 -2.23
N ALA A 90 -5.72 8.34 -1.14
CA ALA A 90 -4.50 7.54 -0.96
C ALA A 90 -4.77 6.45 0.07
N TRP A 91 -3.98 5.40 0.06
CA TRP A 91 -4.05 4.38 1.12
C TRP A 91 -3.62 5.00 2.46
N TRP A 92 -4.15 4.50 3.56
CA TRP A 92 -4.04 5.14 4.90
C TRP A 92 -2.59 5.36 5.36
N ASP A 93 -1.65 4.52 4.93
CA ASP A 93 -0.22 4.66 5.26
C ASP A 93 0.34 6.03 4.88
N TYR A 94 -0.20 6.63 3.84
CA TYR A 94 0.27 7.91 3.29
C TYR A 94 -0.50 9.12 3.84
N GLY A 95 -1.57 8.90 4.61
CA GLY A 95 -2.49 9.96 5.02
C GLY A 95 -1.83 11.09 5.82
N TYR A 96 -1.09 10.77 6.88
CA TYR A 96 -0.44 11.79 7.69
C TYR A 96 0.62 12.61 6.93
N PRO A 97 1.54 11.98 6.17
CA PRO A 97 2.48 12.76 5.35
C PRO A 97 1.79 13.65 4.32
N ILE A 98 0.72 13.17 3.67
CA ILE A 98 -0.04 13.97 2.70
C ILE A 98 -0.62 15.22 3.41
N ARG A 99 -1.26 15.02 4.56
CA ARG A 99 -1.82 16.14 5.34
C ARG A 99 -0.74 17.11 5.81
N TYR A 100 0.42 16.59 6.19
CA TYR A 100 1.51 17.40 6.71
C TYR A 100 2.21 18.22 5.61
N TYR A 101 2.57 17.57 4.49
CA TYR A 101 3.37 18.24 3.44
C TYR A 101 2.50 18.97 2.42
N ALA A 102 1.35 18.43 2.07
CA ALA A 102 0.48 19.06 1.05
C ALA A 102 -0.60 19.97 1.66
N ASP A 103 -0.83 19.91 2.98
CA ASP A 103 -1.84 20.67 3.72
C ASP A 103 -3.25 20.53 3.10
N VAL A 104 -3.63 19.28 2.83
CA VAL A 104 -4.93 18.90 2.24
C VAL A 104 -5.63 17.86 3.11
N LYS A 105 -6.89 17.59 2.86
CA LYS A 105 -7.65 16.54 3.53
C LYS A 105 -7.36 15.17 2.91
N THR A 106 -7.54 14.11 3.71
CA THR A 106 -7.47 12.72 3.26
C THR A 106 -8.73 11.98 3.72
N LEU A 107 -9.15 10.97 2.96
CA LEU A 107 -10.32 10.16 3.33
C LEU A 107 -10.00 9.21 4.49
N ILE A 108 -8.80 8.65 4.47
CA ILE A 108 -8.29 7.75 5.52
C ILE A 108 -6.84 8.12 5.86
N ASP A 109 -6.43 7.80 7.08
CA ASP A 109 -5.08 8.05 7.60
C ASP A 109 -4.81 7.10 8.77
N GLY A 110 -3.67 7.24 9.44
CA GLY A 110 -3.29 6.40 10.57
C GLY A 110 -4.24 6.45 11.78
N GLY A 111 -5.11 7.45 11.86
CA GLY A 111 -6.15 7.55 12.90
C GLY A 111 -7.53 7.10 12.41
N LYS A 112 -7.70 6.95 11.11
CA LYS A 112 -8.97 6.56 10.49
C LYS A 112 -8.69 5.49 9.43
N HIS A 113 -8.52 4.24 9.86
CA HIS A 113 -8.19 3.14 8.96
C HIS A 113 -8.77 1.80 9.41
N LEU A 114 -9.90 1.81 10.10
CA LEU A 114 -10.62 0.57 10.40
C LEU A 114 -11.19 -0.01 9.10
N GLY A 115 -11.50 -1.30 9.09
CA GLY A 115 -11.97 -2.00 7.88
C GLY A 115 -13.08 -1.26 7.14
N ARG A 116 -14.04 -0.75 7.88
CA ARG A 116 -15.17 0.03 7.33
C ARG A 116 -14.73 1.35 6.67
N ASP A 117 -13.67 1.97 7.19
CA ASP A 117 -13.15 3.23 6.62
C ASP A 117 -12.34 2.95 5.36
N ASN A 118 -11.64 1.82 5.35
CA ASN A 118 -10.74 1.45 4.25
C ASN A 118 -11.48 1.04 2.98
N PHE A 119 -12.72 0.53 3.09
CA PHE A 119 -13.42 -0.09 1.96
C PHE A 119 -13.53 0.85 0.76
N ALA A 120 -14.05 2.06 0.96
CA ALA A 120 -14.31 2.99 -0.16
C ALA A 120 -13.02 3.36 -0.91
N VAL A 121 -11.94 3.64 -0.16
CA VAL A 121 -10.64 3.99 -0.76
C VAL A 121 -10.03 2.77 -1.45
N SER A 122 -10.07 1.62 -0.80
CA SER A 122 -9.61 0.35 -1.38
C SER A 122 -10.35 0.06 -2.68
N PHE A 123 -11.69 0.16 -2.67
CA PHE A 123 -12.53 -0.05 -3.84
C PHE A 123 -12.14 0.92 -4.97
N ALA A 124 -11.93 2.20 -4.65
CA ALA A 124 -11.51 3.18 -5.64
C ALA A 124 -10.15 2.83 -6.26
N LEU A 125 -9.18 2.37 -5.46
CA LEU A 125 -7.85 2.00 -5.96
C LEU A 125 -7.86 0.71 -6.78
N ALA A 126 -8.73 -0.24 -6.42
CA ALA A 126 -8.75 -1.60 -6.96
C ALA A 126 -9.76 -1.82 -8.10
N SER A 127 -10.76 -0.95 -8.26
CA SER A 127 -11.74 -1.08 -9.34
C SER A 127 -11.29 -0.34 -10.60
N ASN A 128 -12.05 -0.52 -11.70
CA ASN A 128 -11.74 0.17 -12.95
C ASN A 128 -11.92 1.70 -12.78
N GLN A 129 -11.35 2.45 -13.69
CA GLN A 129 -11.25 3.91 -13.58
C GLN A 129 -12.59 4.62 -13.38
N ARG A 130 -13.67 4.13 -14.00
CA ARG A 130 -15.00 4.75 -13.87
C ARG A 130 -15.61 4.50 -12.49
N MET A 131 -15.56 3.26 -12.03
CA MET A 131 -16.02 2.90 -10.67
C MET A 131 -15.20 3.65 -9.62
N SER A 132 -13.89 3.70 -9.84
CA SER A 132 -12.94 4.43 -9.01
C SER A 132 -13.34 5.91 -8.88
N ALA A 133 -13.51 6.59 -10.02
CA ALA A 133 -13.85 8.01 -10.08
C ALA A 133 -15.17 8.30 -9.35
N ASN A 134 -16.20 7.48 -9.61
CA ASN A 134 -17.51 7.66 -9.00
C ASN A 134 -17.47 7.38 -7.48
N MET A 135 -16.75 6.34 -7.04
CA MET A 135 -16.60 6.05 -5.60
C MET A 135 -15.83 7.16 -4.88
N ALA A 136 -14.74 7.65 -5.47
CA ALA A 136 -13.95 8.75 -4.88
C ALA A 136 -14.81 9.99 -4.70
N ARG A 137 -15.57 10.35 -5.74
CA ARG A 137 -16.49 11.48 -5.68
C ARG A 137 -17.54 11.30 -4.58
N LEU A 138 -18.21 10.15 -4.57
CA LEU A 138 -19.21 9.83 -3.55
C LEU A 138 -18.62 9.95 -2.15
N GLU A 139 -17.48 9.30 -1.90
CA GLU A 139 -16.92 9.27 -0.55
C GLU A 139 -16.53 10.66 -0.05
N VAL A 140 -15.95 11.50 -0.92
CA VAL A 140 -15.60 12.88 -0.56
C VAL A 140 -16.85 13.69 -0.25
N GLU A 141 -17.84 13.70 -1.16
CA GLU A 141 -19.03 14.53 -0.99
C GLU A 141 -19.90 14.06 0.19
N TYR A 142 -19.96 12.74 0.44
CA TYR A 142 -20.70 12.22 1.60
C TYR A 142 -19.94 12.44 2.92
N THR A 143 -18.63 12.47 2.90
CA THR A 143 -17.83 12.79 4.09
C THR A 143 -18.08 14.25 4.53
N GLU A 144 -18.18 15.17 3.59
CA GLU A 144 -18.35 16.61 3.85
C GLU A 144 -19.81 17.02 4.05
N ARG A 145 -20.74 16.16 3.66
CA ARG A 145 -22.16 16.49 3.72
C ARG A 145 -22.68 16.56 5.17
N ASN A 146 -23.35 17.64 5.52
CA ASN A 146 -24.02 17.75 6.82
C ASN A 146 -25.36 17.03 6.76
N PHE A 147 -25.49 15.95 7.49
CA PHE A 147 -26.74 15.20 7.62
C PHE A 147 -27.47 15.62 8.89
N SER A 148 -28.75 15.90 8.78
CA SER A 148 -29.61 16.15 9.95
C SER A 148 -29.69 14.89 10.83
N GLU A 149 -29.77 13.72 10.17
CA GLU A 149 -29.67 12.41 10.78
C GLU A 149 -28.76 11.53 9.93
N ARG A 150 -27.68 11.03 10.52
CA ARG A 150 -26.75 10.18 9.82
C ARG A 150 -27.22 8.74 9.89
N PHE A 151 -27.47 8.14 8.73
CA PHE A 151 -27.91 6.75 8.62
C PHE A 151 -26.70 5.83 8.42
N GLY A 152 -26.07 5.46 9.53
CA GLY A 152 -24.94 4.54 9.48
C GLY A 152 -23.69 5.12 8.79
N LEU A 153 -23.04 4.29 7.99
CA LEU A 153 -21.84 4.66 7.23
C LEU A 153 -22.22 5.43 5.96
N ASN A 154 -21.23 6.09 5.35
CA ASN A 154 -21.42 6.79 4.07
C ASN A 154 -22.05 5.86 3.03
N LEU A 155 -21.55 4.62 2.91
CA LEU A 155 -22.06 3.65 1.93
C LEU A 155 -23.55 3.37 2.14
N ASN A 156 -24.01 3.25 3.40
CA ASN A 156 -25.42 3.04 3.72
C ASN A 156 -26.27 4.23 3.25
N GLN A 157 -25.77 5.43 3.49
CA GLN A 157 -26.46 6.66 3.06
C GLN A 157 -26.48 6.79 1.54
N MET A 158 -25.38 6.46 0.87
CA MET A 158 -25.31 6.43 -0.60
C MET A 158 -26.36 5.47 -1.17
N MET A 159 -26.42 4.25 -0.65
CA MET A 159 -27.41 3.25 -1.10
C MET A 159 -28.84 3.77 -0.95
N LYS A 160 -29.14 4.40 0.19
CA LYS A 160 -30.46 5.00 0.44
C LYS A 160 -30.78 6.10 -0.58
N ASP A 161 -29.84 7.04 -0.81
CA ASP A 161 -30.05 8.17 -1.71
C ASP A 161 -30.19 7.73 -3.19
N TYR A 162 -29.52 6.63 -3.55
CA TYR A 162 -29.59 6.06 -4.91
C TYR A 162 -30.64 4.96 -5.03
N ASN A 163 -31.48 4.77 -4.01
CA ASN A 163 -32.58 3.78 -3.99
C ASN A 163 -32.10 2.36 -4.28
N SER A 164 -30.91 2.01 -3.78
CA SER A 164 -30.35 0.67 -3.97
C SER A 164 -30.61 -0.21 -2.74
N THR A 165 -31.15 -1.40 -2.97
CA THR A 165 -31.42 -2.38 -1.90
C THR A 165 -30.29 -3.41 -1.75
N SER A 166 -29.32 -3.41 -2.66
CA SER A 166 -28.21 -4.34 -2.67
C SER A 166 -26.88 -3.59 -2.83
N VAL A 167 -25.95 -3.86 -1.93
CA VAL A 167 -24.59 -3.29 -1.98
C VAL A 167 -23.93 -3.62 -3.33
N ASN A 168 -24.00 -4.88 -3.75
CA ASN A 168 -23.35 -5.32 -4.98
C ASN A 168 -23.95 -4.61 -6.21
N SER A 169 -25.29 -4.47 -6.25
CA SER A 169 -25.96 -3.72 -7.34
C SER A 169 -25.55 -2.26 -7.35
N PHE A 170 -25.45 -1.64 -6.16
CA PHE A 170 -25.01 -0.25 -6.04
C PHE A 170 -23.58 -0.10 -6.56
N LEU A 171 -22.64 -0.93 -6.08
CA LEU A 171 -21.25 -0.87 -6.51
C LEU A 171 -21.12 -1.11 -8.02
N TYR A 172 -21.90 -2.05 -8.57
CA TYR A 172 -21.91 -2.32 -10.00
C TYR A 172 -22.41 -1.12 -10.81
N SER A 173 -23.41 -0.40 -10.27
CA SER A 173 -23.98 0.79 -10.94
C SER A 173 -22.94 1.90 -11.14
N LEU A 174 -21.88 1.94 -10.30
CA LEU A 174 -20.79 2.92 -10.44
C LEU A 174 -20.02 2.78 -11.76
N ASN A 175 -20.19 1.64 -12.46
CA ASN A 175 -19.54 1.44 -13.77
C ASN A 175 -20.36 2.07 -14.93
N SER A 176 -21.59 2.46 -14.69
CA SER A 176 -22.45 3.02 -15.73
C SER A 176 -21.93 4.40 -16.19
N LYS A 177 -22.03 4.66 -17.49
CA LYS A 177 -21.78 5.99 -18.06
C LYS A 177 -22.85 6.99 -17.62
N ASP A 178 -24.04 6.48 -17.31
CA ASP A 178 -25.20 7.28 -16.92
C ASP A 178 -25.23 7.54 -15.40
N PHE A 179 -24.31 6.98 -14.64
CA PHE A 179 -24.25 7.21 -13.20
C PHE A 179 -23.96 8.69 -12.94
N GLN A 180 -24.80 9.33 -12.12
CA GLN A 180 -24.68 10.73 -11.78
C GLN A 180 -24.18 10.88 -10.34
N PRO A 181 -22.89 11.10 -10.14
CA PRO A 181 -22.37 11.36 -8.79
C PRO A 181 -22.84 12.74 -8.30
N PRO A 182 -22.75 13.02 -7.00
CA PRO A 182 -23.08 14.34 -6.48
C PRO A 182 -22.25 15.42 -7.15
N GLN A 183 -22.76 16.66 -7.13
CA GLN A 183 -22.03 17.81 -7.63
C GLN A 183 -20.68 17.93 -6.91
N LYS A 184 -19.61 18.16 -7.68
CA LYS A 184 -18.26 18.34 -7.14
C LYS A 184 -18.16 19.67 -6.39
N THR A 185 -17.79 19.63 -5.12
CA THR A 185 -17.65 20.82 -4.28
C THR A 185 -16.19 21.22 -4.04
N ARG A 186 -15.25 20.33 -4.35
CA ARG A 186 -13.81 20.53 -4.14
C ARG A 186 -13.01 19.61 -5.05
N GLU A 187 -11.71 19.89 -5.21
CA GLU A 187 -10.86 19.05 -6.03
C GLU A 187 -10.51 17.75 -5.29
N ILE A 188 -10.31 16.70 -6.07
CA ILE A 188 -9.93 15.37 -5.58
C ILE A 188 -8.70 14.93 -6.35
N TYR A 189 -7.65 14.58 -5.63
CA TYR A 189 -6.40 14.11 -6.20
C TYR A 189 -6.15 12.66 -5.80
N TYR A 190 -5.59 11.87 -6.69
CA TYR A 190 -5.13 10.51 -6.43
C TYR A 190 -3.62 10.57 -6.20
N TYR A 191 -3.15 10.11 -5.06
CA TYR A 191 -1.72 9.99 -4.74
C TYR A 191 -1.34 8.51 -4.82
N LEU A 192 -0.53 8.18 -5.82
CA LEU A 192 -0.21 6.81 -6.18
C LEU A 192 1.32 6.63 -6.15
N PRO A 193 1.89 6.19 -5.02
CA PRO A 193 3.34 5.97 -4.93
C PRO A 193 3.74 4.56 -5.38
N ASP A 194 5.01 4.39 -5.77
CA ASP A 194 5.60 3.10 -6.15
C ASP A 194 5.59 2.11 -4.97
N SER A 195 5.78 2.63 -3.75
CA SER A 195 5.78 1.82 -2.53
C SER A 195 4.44 1.09 -2.30
N MET A 196 3.35 1.60 -2.88
CA MET A 196 2.04 0.93 -2.78
C MET A 196 2.04 -0.44 -3.47
N ILE A 197 2.93 -0.68 -4.44
CA ILE A 197 3.05 -2.00 -5.10
C ILE A 197 3.26 -3.10 -4.05
N ASP A 198 4.09 -2.84 -3.03
CA ASP A 198 4.43 -3.85 -2.02
C ASP A 198 3.26 -4.16 -1.07
N ILE A 199 2.30 -3.25 -0.95
CA ILE A 199 1.14 -3.41 -0.06
C ILE A 199 -0.18 -3.55 -0.83
N PHE A 200 -0.16 -3.53 -2.16
CA PHE A 200 -1.38 -3.54 -2.96
C PHE A 200 -2.22 -4.81 -2.75
N SER A 201 -1.58 -5.93 -2.41
CA SER A 201 -2.31 -7.15 -2.00
C SER A 201 -3.23 -6.88 -0.80
N ALA A 202 -2.78 -6.08 0.17
CA ALA A 202 -3.61 -5.71 1.31
C ALA A 202 -4.76 -4.77 0.90
N VAL A 203 -4.49 -3.85 -0.03
CA VAL A 203 -5.55 -2.99 -0.60
C VAL A 203 -6.62 -3.86 -1.27
N LEU A 204 -6.21 -4.80 -2.13
CA LEU A 204 -7.13 -5.70 -2.84
C LEU A 204 -8.03 -6.50 -1.89
N ARG A 205 -7.51 -6.95 -0.74
CA ARG A 205 -8.30 -7.71 0.23
C ARG A 205 -9.49 -6.92 0.76
N PHE A 206 -9.32 -5.62 1.01
CA PHE A 206 -10.43 -4.78 1.46
C PHE A 206 -11.46 -4.53 0.35
N SER A 207 -11.02 -4.34 -0.90
CA SER A 207 -11.91 -4.09 -2.02
C SER A 207 -12.68 -5.34 -2.46
N ASN A 208 -12.07 -6.51 -2.28
CA ASN A 208 -12.63 -7.78 -2.75
C ASN A 208 -13.51 -8.47 -1.70
N LEU A 209 -13.89 -7.73 -0.67
CA LEU A 209 -14.79 -8.25 0.36
C LEU A 209 -16.24 -8.10 -0.11
N ASP A 210 -16.97 -9.21 -0.14
CA ASP A 210 -18.43 -9.16 -0.32
C ASP A 210 -19.04 -8.62 0.98
N LEU A 211 -19.61 -7.42 0.91
CA LEU A 211 -20.13 -6.74 2.09
C LEU A 211 -21.43 -7.35 2.64
N ASN A 212 -22.06 -8.28 1.91
CA ASN A 212 -23.23 -8.99 2.42
C ASN A 212 -22.84 -10.28 3.17
N SER A 213 -21.95 -11.08 2.58
CA SER A 213 -21.56 -12.38 3.13
C SER A 213 -20.30 -12.31 4.01
N GLY A 214 -19.46 -11.30 3.80
CA GLY A 214 -18.14 -11.22 4.43
C GLY A 214 -17.10 -12.10 3.77
N GLU A 215 -17.44 -12.77 2.66
CA GLU A 215 -16.50 -13.60 1.91
C GLU A 215 -15.52 -12.74 1.10
N GLU A 216 -14.30 -13.21 0.96
CA GLU A 216 -13.26 -12.54 0.19
C GLU A 216 -13.15 -13.15 -1.21
N TYR A 217 -13.31 -12.33 -2.24
CA TYR A 217 -13.09 -12.77 -3.62
C TYR A 217 -11.59 -12.86 -3.90
N GLY A 218 -11.16 -13.95 -4.50
CA GLY A 218 -9.76 -14.13 -4.87
C GLY A 218 -9.33 -13.14 -5.96
N ALA A 219 -8.10 -12.66 -5.84
CA ALA A 219 -7.45 -11.82 -6.86
C ALA A 219 -6.02 -12.32 -7.02
N ILE A 220 -5.52 -12.31 -8.24
CA ILE A 220 -4.13 -12.65 -8.51
C ILE A 220 -3.33 -11.35 -8.63
N PHE A 221 -2.48 -11.12 -7.65
CA PHE A 221 -1.51 -10.03 -7.67
C PHE A 221 -0.25 -10.46 -6.94
N TYR A 222 0.85 -10.55 -7.66
CA TYR A 222 2.14 -10.91 -7.07
C TYR A 222 3.23 -9.96 -7.59
N PRO A 223 3.82 -9.10 -6.76
CA PRO A 223 4.95 -8.23 -7.14
C PRO A 223 6.27 -8.95 -6.83
N GLY A 224 6.88 -9.55 -7.85
CA GLY A 224 8.12 -10.32 -7.72
C GLY A 224 9.35 -9.54 -8.16
N LYS A 225 10.50 -9.82 -7.54
CA LYS A 225 11.80 -9.28 -7.96
C LYS A 225 12.66 -10.40 -8.50
N PRO A 226 13.25 -10.28 -9.70
CA PRO A 226 14.12 -11.32 -10.24
C PRO A 226 15.34 -11.46 -9.34
N TYR A 227 15.63 -12.67 -8.88
CA TYR A 227 16.78 -12.93 -8.02
C TYR A 227 17.70 -14.05 -8.53
N SER A 228 17.21 -14.92 -9.40
CA SER A 228 18.05 -15.97 -10.03
C SER A 228 17.44 -16.37 -11.39
N VAL A 229 18.30 -16.90 -12.24
CA VAL A 229 17.90 -17.48 -13.52
C VAL A 229 18.29 -18.96 -13.49
N ASP A 230 17.37 -19.83 -13.86
CA ASP A 230 17.59 -21.27 -13.93
C ASP A 230 17.14 -21.76 -15.31
N GLY A 231 18.12 -22.08 -16.15
CA GLY A 231 17.83 -22.40 -17.55
C GLY A 231 17.18 -21.22 -18.25
N ASP A 232 15.97 -21.43 -18.75
CA ASP A 232 15.17 -20.41 -19.44
C ASP A 232 14.09 -19.81 -18.52
N THR A 233 14.22 -19.95 -17.19
CA THR A 233 13.26 -19.38 -16.25
C THR A 233 13.91 -18.35 -15.32
N ILE A 234 13.18 -17.30 -15.03
CA ILE A 234 13.57 -16.22 -14.12
C ILE A 234 12.78 -16.39 -12.83
N ASN A 235 13.45 -16.70 -11.74
CA ASN A 235 12.82 -16.78 -10.43
C ASN A 235 12.54 -15.38 -9.89
N ILE A 236 11.31 -15.13 -9.46
CA ILE A 236 10.88 -13.81 -8.98
C ILE A 236 10.44 -13.82 -7.51
N GLY A 237 10.72 -14.92 -6.80
CA GLY A 237 10.43 -15.06 -5.37
C GLY A 237 9.05 -15.68 -5.10
N GLY A 238 8.78 -16.02 -3.84
CA GLY A 238 7.48 -16.53 -3.40
C GLY A 238 7.00 -17.80 -4.10
N GLY A 239 7.90 -18.58 -4.69
CA GLY A 239 7.52 -19.76 -5.47
C GLY A 239 7.06 -19.46 -6.89
N PHE A 240 7.23 -18.20 -7.34
CA PHE A 240 6.89 -17.77 -8.69
C PHE A 240 8.14 -17.71 -9.57
N SER A 241 8.01 -18.16 -10.82
CA SER A 241 9.01 -17.90 -11.86
C SER A 241 8.33 -17.61 -13.19
N VAL A 242 9.08 -17.00 -14.09
CA VAL A 242 8.61 -16.53 -15.40
C VAL A 242 9.51 -17.16 -16.47
N SER A 243 8.94 -17.66 -17.57
CA SER A 243 9.73 -18.14 -18.72
C SER A 243 10.50 -16.97 -19.34
N GLY A 244 11.68 -17.24 -19.89
CA GLY A 244 12.53 -16.21 -20.48
C GLY A 244 11.88 -15.44 -21.63
N ASP A 245 10.93 -16.06 -22.34
CA ASP A 245 10.12 -15.42 -23.37
C ASP A 245 8.86 -14.73 -22.83
N ALA A 246 8.64 -14.76 -21.52
CA ALA A 246 7.48 -14.16 -20.83
C ALA A 246 6.12 -14.77 -21.23
N SER A 247 6.12 -15.96 -21.86
CA SER A 247 4.87 -16.60 -22.30
C SER A 247 4.17 -17.37 -21.18
N LYS A 248 4.91 -17.69 -20.10
CA LYS A 248 4.41 -18.54 -19.00
C LYS A 248 4.85 -18.02 -17.65
N VAL A 249 3.99 -18.24 -16.65
CA VAL A 249 4.31 -18.05 -15.23
C VAL A 249 4.15 -19.42 -14.56
N TYR A 250 5.10 -19.75 -13.71
CA TYR A 250 5.09 -20.99 -12.93
C TYR A 250 4.84 -20.66 -11.46
N ILE A 251 3.96 -21.41 -10.82
CA ILE A 251 3.68 -21.30 -9.37
C ILE A 251 3.95 -22.71 -8.80
N GLY A 252 5.13 -22.92 -8.27
CA GLY A 252 5.62 -24.27 -7.97
C GLY A 252 5.71 -25.07 -9.25
N GLU A 253 4.97 -26.20 -9.32
CA GLU A 253 4.92 -27.07 -10.50
C GLU A 253 3.81 -26.69 -11.49
N ARG A 254 2.96 -25.73 -11.13
CA ARG A 254 1.83 -25.33 -11.97
C ARG A 254 2.24 -24.29 -13.00
N GLU A 255 1.98 -24.60 -14.26
CA GLU A 255 2.23 -23.70 -15.39
C GLU A 255 0.95 -22.96 -15.76
N ILE A 256 1.06 -21.65 -16.01
CA ILE A 256 -0.09 -20.80 -16.39
C ILE A 256 0.35 -19.93 -17.58
N SER A 257 -0.43 -19.97 -18.68
CA SER A 257 -0.17 -19.14 -19.86
C SER A 257 -0.44 -17.66 -19.58
N VAL A 258 0.45 -16.83 -20.09
CA VAL A 258 0.33 -15.36 -20.05
C VAL A 258 -0.52 -14.88 -21.23
N ASN A 259 -1.56 -14.12 -20.96
CA ASN A 259 -2.40 -13.50 -21.99
C ASN A 259 -1.65 -12.39 -22.72
N THR A 260 -1.13 -11.46 -21.95
CA THR A 260 -0.42 -10.29 -22.46
C THR A 260 0.76 -9.96 -21.55
N TYR A 261 1.90 -9.69 -22.15
CA TYR A 261 3.10 -9.22 -21.46
C TYR A 261 3.29 -7.74 -21.77
N PHE A 262 3.47 -6.97 -20.70
CA PHE A 262 3.79 -5.53 -20.79
C PHE A 262 5.20 -5.30 -20.28
N GLU A 263 5.91 -4.40 -20.94
CA GLU A 263 7.21 -3.94 -20.50
C GLU A 263 7.14 -2.43 -20.33
N THR A 264 7.50 -1.91 -19.16
CA THR A 264 7.50 -0.47 -18.91
C THR A 264 8.91 0.00 -18.60
N SER A 265 9.26 1.17 -19.12
CA SER A 265 10.54 1.84 -18.85
C SER A 265 10.40 3.34 -19.08
N TYR A 266 11.22 4.13 -18.39
CA TYR A 266 11.28 5.57 -18.65
C TYR A 266 12.29 5.86 -19.76
N ASP A 267 11.95 6.79 -20.64
CA ASP A 267 12.84 7.27 -21.68
C ASP A 267 13.78 8.39 -21.17
N GLU A 268 14.62 8.93 -22.02
CA GLU A 268 15.59 10.00 -21.68
C GLU A 268 14.93 11.30 -21.21
N LYS A 269 13.63 11.44 -21.38
CA LYS A 269 12.85 12.62 -20.96
C LYS A 269 11.96 12.31 -19.76
N ASP A 270 12.23 11.23 -19.06
CA ASP A 270 11.45 10.73 -17.91
C ASP A 270 9.98 10.45 -18.26
N LYS A 271 9.70 10.12 -19.52
CA LYS A 271 8.35 9.75 -19.95
C LYS A 271 8.22 8.22 -19.99
N LEU A 272 7.13 7.70 -19.42
CA LEU A 272 6.88 6.26 -19.40
C LEU A 272 6.60 5.75 -20.82
N VAL A 273 7.31 4.71 -21.19
CA VAL A 273 7.12 3.96 -22.45
C VAL A 273 6.57 2.58 -22.08
N VAL A 274 5.44 2.21 -22.66
CA VAL A 274 4.81 0.90 -22.45
C VAL A 274 4.82 0.13 -23.74
N LYS A 275 5.48 -1.04 -23.73
CA LYS A 275 5.42 -2.00 -24.83
C LYS A 275 4.45 -3.11 -24.45
N LYS A 276 3.61 -3.52 -25.39
CA LYS A 276 2.58 -4.53 -25.18
C LYS A 276 2.77 -5.68 -26.18
N HIS A 277 2.87 -6.89 -25.67
CA HIS A 277 3.05 -8.12 -26.46
C HIS A 277 1.90 -9.08 -26.16
N LYS A 278 1.09 -9.37 -27.15
CA LYS A 278 0.05 -10.40 -27.04
C LYS A 278 0.74 -11.76 -27.10
N MET A 279 0.43 -12.61 -26.11
CA MET A 279 1.04 -13.94 -25.97
C MET A 279 0.00 -15.02 -26.33
N ASP A 280 -0.82 -15.43 -25.38
CA ASP A 280 -1.82 -16.50 -25.54
C ASP A 280 -3.22 -15.94 -25.29
N ALA A 281 -4.08 -15.93 -26.31
CA ALA A 281 -5.44 -15.38 -26.19
C ALA A 281 -6.27 -16.04 -25.07
N ASP A 282 -5.99 -17.32 -24.78
CA ASP A 282 -6.69 -18.07 -23.74
C ASP A 282 -5.97 -17.98 -22.39
N GLY A 283 -4.84 -17.28 -22.31
CA GLY A 283 -4.07 -17.05 -21.09
C GLY A 283 -4.90 -16.27 -20.05
N LYS A 284 -4.78 -16.65 -18.79
CA LYS A 284 -5.57 -16.09 -17.70
C LYS A 284 -4.82 -15.08 -16.86
N ILE A 285 -3.52 -14.93 -17.12
CA ILE A 285 -2.62 -14.07 -16.36
C ILE A 285 -2.06 -12.99 -17.28
N TYR A 286 -1.85 -11.82 -16.70
CA TYR A 286 -1.16 -10.71 -17.31
C TYR A 286 0.17 -10.53 -16.59
N LEU A 287 1.22 -10.23 -17.33
CA LEU A 287 2.56 -10.07 -16.80
C LEU A 287 3.05 -8.67 -17.15
N ILE A 288 3.56 -7.93 -16.17
CA ILE A 288 4.17 -6.62 -16.41
C ILE A 288 5.60 -6.65 -15.88
N PHE A 289 6.56 -6.30 -16.69
CA PHE A 289 7.94 -6.08 -16.23
C PHE A 289 8.24 -4.60 -16.19
N MET A 290 8.38 -4.07 -14.98
CA MET A 290 8.74 -2.68 -14.71
C MET A 290 10.27 -2.59 -14.66
N LYS A 291 10.91 -2.27 -15.78
CA LYS A 291 12.38 -2.33 -15.93
C LYS A 291 13.13 -1.49 -14.91
N ASP A 292 12.71 -0.23 -14.74
CA ASP A 292 13.42 0.71 -13.88
C ASP A 292 13.30 0.32 -12.40
N TYR A 293 12.26 -0.42 -12.05
CA TYR A 293 12.03 -0.92 -10.69
C TYR A 293 12.58 -2.34 -10.51
N ARG A 294 13.04 -2.98 -11.57
CA ARG A 294 13.45 -4.39 -11.61
C ARG A 294 12.38 -5.28 -10.96
N ARG A 295 11.15 -5.15 -11.44
CA ARG A 295 10.01 -5.81 -10.78
C ARG A 295 9.06 -6.40 -11.82
N PHE A 296 8.66 -7.64 -11.58
CA PHE A 296 7.56 -8.28 -12.30
C PHE A 296 6.27 -8.15 -11.49
N LEU A 297 5.17 -7.91 -12.18
CA LEU A 297 3.83 -8.00 -11.60
C LEU A 297 3.09 -9.12 -12.33
N VAL A 298 2.65 -10.13 -11.57
CA VAL A 298 1.80 -11.22 -12.09
C VAL A 298 0.38 -10.91 -11.60
N LEU A 299 -0.57 -10.75 -12.52
CA LEU A 299 -1.90 -10.29 -12.13
C LEU A 299 -3.00 -10.85 -13.05
N ASP A 300 -4.22 -10.91 -12.54
CA ASP A 300 -5.39 -11.25 -13.35
C ASP A 300 -5.96 -10.01 -14.05
N GLU A 301 -6.99 -10.21 -14.86
CA GLU A 301 -7.62 -9.14 -15.65
C GLU A 301 -8.26 -8.06 -14.77
N ALA A 302 -8.88 -8.45 -13.67
CA ALA A 302 -9.52 -7.49 -12.77
C ALA A 302 -8.49 -6.53 -12.16
N VAL A 303 -7.39 -7.09 -11.68
CA VAL A 303 -6.28 -6.31 -11.11
C VAL A 303 -5.59 -5.46 -12.18
N LEU A 304 -5.38 -6.01 -13.39
CA LEU A 304 -4.82 -5.23 -14.51
C LEU A 304 -5.65 -3.96 -14.76
N ASN A 305 -6.96 -4.09 -14.71
CA ASN A 305 -7.88 -2.98 -15.00
C ASN A 305 -8.10 -2.05 -13.80
N SER A 306 -7.51 -2.34 -12.64
CA SER A 306 -7.63 -1.48 -11.45
C SER A 306 -7.06 -0.09 -11.70
N ALA A 307 -7.65 0.91 -11.05
CA ALA A 307 -7.21 2.30 -11.18
C ALA A 307 -5.72 2.44 -10.83
N TYR A 308 -5.25 1.78 -9.76
CA TYR A 308 -3.84 1.86 -9.38
C TYR A 308 -2.91 1.35 -10.50
N ILE A 309 -3.18 0.17 -11.04
CA ILE A 309 -2.32 -0.39 -12.11
C ILE A 309 -2.40 0.47 -13.39
N GLN A 310 -3.60 0.89 -13.76
CA GLN A 310 -3.78 1.69 -14.98
C GLN A 310 -3.12 3.07 -14.85
N LEU A 311 -3.30 3.75 -13.72
CA LEU A 311 -2.80 5.11 -13.52
C LEU A 311 -1.32 5.12 -13.15
N PHE A 312 -0.89 4.25 -12.22
CA PHE A 312 0.51 4.27 -11.76
C PHE A 312 1.43 3.46 -12.67
N VAL A 313 1.07 2.19 -12.95
CA VAL A 313 2.01 1.28 -13.64
C VAL A 313 2.04 1.53 -15.15
N LEU A 314 0.87 1.79 -15.76
CA LEU A 314 0.75 1.89 -17.23
C LEU A 314 0.57 3.33 -17.74
N GLU A 315 0.29 4.31 -16.88
CA GLU A 315 -0.08 5.68 -17.26
C GLU A 315 -1.18 5.72 -18.34
N ASN A 316 -2.08 4.73 -18.28
CA ASN A 316 -3.19 4.57 -19.21
C ASN A 316 -4.46 5.12 -18.54
N TYR A 317 -4.66 6.42 -18.61
CA TYR A 317 -5.76 7.10 -17.93
C TYR A 317 -6.83 7.59 -18.91
N ASP A 318 -8.07 7.49 -18.45
CA ASP A 318 -9.23 8.05 -19.16
C ASP A 318 -9.21 9.58 -18.97
N LYS A 319 -9.00 10.29 -20.06
CA LYS A 319 -8.86 11.76 -20.09
C LYS A 319 -10.17 12.50 -19.75
N GLU A 320 -11.31 11.82 -19.77
CA GLU A 320 -12.58 12.38 -19.31
C GLU A 320 -12.69 12.35 -17.78
N LEU A 321 -11.92 11.45 -17.15
CA LEU A 321 -11.99 11.23 -15.70
C LEU A 321 -10.76 11.80 -14.96
N PHE A 322 -9.58 11.73 -15.57
CA PHE A 322 -8.32 12.02 -14.87
C PHE A 322 -7.42 12.95 -15.68
N GLU A 323 -6.81 13.88 -14.97
CA GLU A 323 -5.77 14.77 -15.50
C GLU A 323 -4.47 14.53 -14.74
N PRO A 324 -3.35 14.22 -15.42
CA PRO A 324 -2.09 14.08 -14.71
C PRO A 324 -1.60 15.44 -14.19
N VAL A 325 -1.20 15.49 -12.93
CA VAL A 325 -0.71 16.72 -12.27
C VAL A 325 0.79 16.60 -12.00
N ILE A 326 1.22 15.46 -11.47
CA ILE A 326 2.63 15.17 -11.20
C ILE A 326 2.87 13.73 -11.65
N LEU A 327 3.84 13.53 -12.55
CA LEU A 327 4.24 12.20 -13.00
C LEU A 327 5.75 12.06 -12.80
N ASN A 328 6.14 11.12 -11.97
CA ASN A 328 7.55 10.73 -11.83
C ASN A 328 7.62 9.27 -11.36
N GLY A 329 8.82 8.69 -11.32
CA GLY A 329 8.99 7.29 -10.97
C GLY A 329 8.57 6.93 -9.55
N ALA A 330 8.67 7.87 -8.60
CA ALA A 330 8.31 7.56 -7.21
C ALA A 330 6.82 7.74 -6.92
N VAL A 331 6.20 8.74 -7.56
CA VAL A 331 4.79 9.11 -7.28
C VAL A 331 4.12 9.60 -8.54
N LYS A 332 2.86 9.21 -8.73
CA LYS A 332 2.01 9.81 -9.76
C LYS A 332 0.78 10.42 -9.09
N ILE A 333 0.50 11.67 -9.42
CA ILE A 333 -0.66 12.38 -8.87
C ILE A 333 -1.57 12.80 -10.02
N TYR A 334 -2.83 12.39 -9.91
CA TYR A 334 -3.86 12.74 -10.90
C TYR A 334 -4.96 13.55 -10.21
N ARG A 335 -5.49 14.53 -10.93
CA ARG A 335 -6.70 15.25 -10.51
C ARG A 335 -7.92 14.57 -11.13
N LEU A 336 -8.95 14.35 -10.32
CA LEU A 336 -10.23 13.81 -10.77
C LEU A 336 -11.03 14.94 -11.40
N LEU A 337 -11.40 14.80 -12.66
CA LEU A 337 -12.10 15.85 -13.43
C LEU A 337 -13.61 15.84 -13.20
N ARG A 338 -14.23 14.67 -13.16
CA ARG A 338 -15.67 14.49 -13.10
C ARG A 338 -16.21 14.35 -11.68
#